data_dd6ca7a9f525bb66b9aeee7a72d6d806
#
_entry.id   dd6ca7a9f525bb66b9aeee7a72d6d806
#
_cell.length_a   1.000
_cell.length_b   1.000
_cell.length_c   1.000
_cell.angle_alpha   90.00
_cell.angle_beta   90.00
_cell.angle_gamma   90.00
#
_symmetry.space_group_name_H-M   'P 1'
#
loop_
_entity.id
_entity.type
_entity.pdbx_description
1 polymer ?
#
loop_
_entity_poly.entity_id
_entity_poly.type
_entity_poly.pdbx_seq_one_letter_code
_entity_poly.pdbx_strand_id
1 'polypeptide(L)'
;DLNINVEEQHSGTSTLAVGFSQSGGITFQAGLSQTNFMGTGNSVAIDLSRSETQDYYNLSVTDPYFTIDGVRRGYNMYYRKTKLDEDYNVNNYVTDSFGGGINFGYPIDENQSISAGLNIDQTEVTTGKYVSTYVRDYLLAHGGKATGKAEDVCIGTIENLYEDTANPTKITGTKCNGQTVDYDNEFNGDFLTYNLNLGWSYNTLNRPVFPTSGMSHRINGEIALPGSDVEYQKLTYDAQAYFPLGKDFVLRGYGKLGYGNDLPFYKNFYAGGFGSVRGYDNSTLGPKYPGVTYSESRSKDNDYEEVGGNALIQFGTELALPLPFKGDWTRQVRPVLFAEGAQVFDTQCDVPSGQLYMTGSKTDAGVDAKQYCKDNFGFELDNMRYSVGVGFTWITMIGPLSLSYAYPLNDKDGDETKNIQFEIG
;
A
#
# COMPACT_ATOMS: atom_id res chain seq x y z
N ASP A 1 -25.00 28.96 44.49
CA ASP A 1 -23.56 28.77 44.22
C ASP A 1 -23.35 27.40 43.64
N LEU A 2 -22.75 27.35 42.49
CA LEU A 2 -22.37 26.09 41.81
C LEU A 2 -20.93 25.78 42.21
N ASN A 3 -20.71 24.75 43.00
CA ASN A 3 -19.36 24.26 43.32
C ASN A 3 -18.97 23.19 42.35
N ILE A 4 -17.99 23.47 41.51
CA ILE A 4 -17.42 22.50 40.57
C ILE A 4 -16.15 21.94 41.20
N ASN A 5 -16.20 20.69 41.63
CA ASN A 5 -15.01 19.96 42.09
C ASN A 5 -14.36 19.32 40.89
N VAL A 6 -13.09 19.65 40.62
CA VAL A 6 -12.29 19.09 39.55
C VAL A 6 -11.22 18.19 40.17
N GLU A 7 -11.15 16.96 39.73
CA GLU A 7 -10.10 16.01 40.07
C GLU A 7 -9.15 15.87 38.89
N GLU A 8 -7.87 16.11 39.12
CA GLU A 8 -6.86 15.98 38.08
C GLU A 8 -6.64 14.51 37.69
N GLN A 9 -6.77 14.20 36.42
CA GLN A 9 -6.45 12.89 35.87
C GLN A 9 -5.14 12.93 35.10
N HIS A 10 -4.44 11.78 35.04
CA HIS A 10 -3.24 11.66 34.22
C HIS A 10 -3.58 11.87 32.74
N SER A 11 -2.92 12.83 32.12
CA SER A 11 -3.09 13.19 30.70
C SER A 11 -2.22 12.35 29.75
N GLY A 12 -1.35 11.50 30.29
CA GLY A 12 -0.43 10.64 29.53
C GLY A 12 -0.99 9.24 29.36
N THR A 13 -0.82 8.69 28.15
CA THR A 13 -1.16 7.30 27.80
C THR A 13 0.07 6.64 27.19
N SER A 14 0.35 5.40 27.62
CA SER A 14 1.37 4.54 26.98
C SER A 14 0.70 3.28 26.46
N THR A 15 1.03 2.91 25.24
CA THR A 15 0.51 1.71 24.58
C THR A 15 1.69 0.84 24.15
N LEU A 16 1.60 -0.46 24.41
CA LEU A 16 2.51 -1.46 23.86
C LEU A 16 1.64 -2.55 23.24
N ALA A 17 1.92 -2.89 22.01
CA ALA A 17 1.21 -3.92 21.29
C ALA A 17 2.19 -4.80 20.51
N VAL A 18 1.81 -6.07 20.35
CA VAL A 18 2.49 -7.03 19.49
C VAL A 18 1.45 -7.66 18.59
N GLY A 19 1.70 -7.60 17.29
CA GLY A 19 0.83 -8.18 16.27
C GLY A 19 1.60 -9.21 15.45
N PHE A 20 0.85 -9.95 14.64
CA PHE A 20 1.39 -10.83 13.62
C PHE A 20 0.46 -10.82 12.41
N SER A 21 1.03 -10.66 11.22
CA SER A 21 0.32 -10.86 9.97
C SER A 21 1.13 -11.75 9.02
N GLN A 22 0.45 -12.48 8.15
CA GLN A 22 1.13 -13.29 7.15
C GLN A 22 1.88 -12.46 6.10
N SER A 23 1.53 -11.18 5.96
CA SER A 23 2.11 -10.25 4.99
C SER A 23 3.21 -9.36 5.56
N GLY A 24 3.30 -9.22 6.87
CA GLY A 24 4.24 -8.28 7.52
C GLY A 24 5.05 -8.91 8.66
N GLY A 25 4.83 -10.22 8.92
CA GLY A 25 5.48 -10.92 10.02
C GLY A 25 5.08 -10.40 11.40
N ILE A 26 5.98 -10.49 12.36
CA ILE A 26 5.77 -10.00 13.73
C ILE A 26 5.92 -8.47 13.73
N THR A 27 4.92 -7.80 14.30
CA THR A 27 4.91 -6.34 14.44
C THR A 27 4.94 -5.95 15.92
N PHE A 28 5.88 -5.09 16.28
CA PHE A 28 5.95 -4.46 17.59
C PHE A 28 5.53 -3.00 17.47
N GLN A 29 4.64 -2.55 18.32
CA GLN A 29 4.18 -1.17 18.38
C GLN A 29 4.34 -0.61 19.77
N ALA A 30 4.81 0.63 19.87
CA ALA A 30 4.89 1.39 21.10
C ALA A 30 4.39 2.82 20.83
N GLY A 31 3.45 3.28 21.63
CA GLY A 31 2.89 4.62 21.56
C GLY A 31 2.99 5.33 22.89
N LEU A 32 3.39 6.60 22.86
CA LEU A 32 3.35 7.51 24.00
C LEU A 32 2.56 8.73 23.58
N SER A 33 1.52 9.09 24.29
CA SER A 33 0.78 10.31 24.02
C SER A 33 0.47 11.05 25.31
N GLN A 34 0.53 12.36 25.25
CA GLN A 34 0.14 13.24 26.33
C GLN A 34 -0.77 14.33 25.79
N THR A 35 -2.00 14.35 26.25
CA THR A 35 -2.92 15.45 26.02
C THR A 35 -2.63 16.57 27.03
N ASN A 36 -2.87 17.82 26.65
CA ASN A 36 -2.58 18.97 27.50
C ASN A 36 -1.09 19.04 27.94
N PHE A 37 -0.17 18.88 26.97
CA PHE A 37 1.26 18.87 27.23
C PHE A 37 1.69 20.17 27.94
N MET A 38 2.30 20.04 29.12
CA MET A 38 2.71 21.18 30.00
C MET A 38 1.60 22.21 30.26
N GLY A 39 0.34 21.82 30.25
CA GLY A 39 -0.79 22.73 30.50
C GLY A 39 -1.17 23.64 29.33
N THR A 40 -0.61 23.40 28.13
CA THR A 40 -0.84 24.24 26.94
C THR A 40 -2.12 23.91 26.18
N GLY A 41 -2.81 22.81 26.51
CA GLY A 41 -3.92 22.28 25.73
C GLY A 41 -3.50 21.46 24.50
N ASN A 42 -2.22 21.50 24.12
CA ASN A 42 -1.69 20.75 22.98
C ASN A 42 -1.48 19.27 23.32
N SER A 43 -1.65 18.41 22.34
CA SER A 43 -1.31 16.99 22.42
C SER A 43 0.05 16.75 21.74
N VAL A 44 0.87 15.92 22.39
CA VAL A 44 2.12 15.40 21.82
C VAL A 44 2.02 13.88 21.79
N ALA A 45 2.35 13.27 20.66
CA ALA A 45 2.38 11.81 20.54
C ALA A 45 3.64 11.35 19.81
N ILE A 46 4.16 10.20 20.25
CA ILE A 46 5.25 9.47 19.62
C ILE A 46 4.75 8.07 19.34
N ASP A 47 4.79 7.66 18.07
CA ASP A 47 4.39 6.33 17.63
C ASP A 47 5.59 5.63 17.00
N LEU A 48 5.86 4.41 17.45
CA LEU A 48 6.93 3.56 16.97
C LEU A 48 6.31 2.25 16.54
N SER A 49 6.58 1.83 15.31
CA SER A 49 6.16 0.53 14.81
C SER A 49 7.33 -0.13 14.08
N ARG A 50 7.54 -1.41 14.35
CA ARG A 50 8.58 -2.20 13.70
C ARG A 50 8.03 -3.57 13.34
N SER A 51 8.14 -3.92 12.07
CA SER A 51 7.80 -5.24 11.53
C SER A 51 8.96 -5.82 10.74
N GLU A 52 8.78 -7.02 10.20
CA GLU A 52 9.75 -7.64 9.29
C GLU A 52 9.86 -6.85 8.00
N THR A 53 8.76 -6.27 7.52
CA THR A 53 8.68 -5.54 6.24
C THR A 53 8.79 -4.03 6.37
N GLN A 54 8.57 -3.44 7.56
CA GLN A 54 8.56 -1.99 7.72
C GLN A 54 8.96 -1.53 9.12
N ASP A 55 9.78 -0.48 9.19
CA ASP A 55 9.99 0.33 10.38
C ASP A 55 9.30 1.69 10.19
N TYR A 56 8.57 2.17 11.19
CA TYR A 56 7.89 3.45 11.18
C TYR A 56 8.03 4.17 12.51
N TYR A 57 8.45 5.43 12.47
CA TYR A 57 8.63 6.31 13.62
C TYR A 57 7.94 7.62 13.32
N ASN A 58 7.10 8.10 14.22
CA ASN A 58 6.35 9.34 14.06
C ASN A 58 6.34 10.16 15.34
N LEU A 59 6.57 11.45 15.20
CA LEU A 59 6.36 12.45 16.23
C LEU A 59 5.29 13.43 15.75
N SER A 60 4.26 13.63 16.55
CA SER A 60 3.19 14.56 16.22
C SER A 60 2.88 15.50 17.38
N VAL A 61 2.59 16.75 17.03
CA VAL A 61 2.12 17.78 17.95
C VAL A 61 0.84 18.37 17.37
N THR A 62 -0.24 18.36 18.15
CA THR A 62 -1.55 18.84 17.70
C THR A 62 -2.10 19.88 18.66
N ASP A 63 -2.44 21.02 18.12
CA ASP A 63 -3.23 22.07 18.75
C ASP A 63 -4.70 21.85 18.33
N PRO A 64 -5.56 21.34 19.21
CA PRO A 64 -6.94 20.99 18.86
C PRO A 64 -7.84 22.23 18.66
N TYR A 65 -7.45 23.37 19.18
CA TYR A 65 -8.21 24.62 19.17
C TYR A 65 -7.37 25.82 18.69
N PHE A 66 -6.70 25.63 17.55
CA PHE A 66 -5.90 26.71 16.94
C PHE A 66 -6.74 27.97 16.65
N THR A 67 -8.00 27.79 16.29
CA THR A 67 -8.96 28.89 16.18
C THR A 67 -10.18 28.65 17.07
N ILE A 68 -10.92 29.72 17.38
CA ILE A 68 -12.17 29.68 18.18
C ILE A 68 -13.24 28.82 17.48
N ASP A 69 -13.23 28.76 16.17
CA ASP A 69 -14.18 27.99 15.34
C ASP A 69 -13.85 26.48 15.28
N GLY A 70 -12.83 26.02 16.03
CA GLY A 70 -12.51 24.62 16.15
C GLY A 70 -11.58 24.07 15.03
N VAL A 71 -10.86 24.95 14.33
CA VAL A 71 -9.77 24.49 13.45
C VAL A 71 -8.66 23.90 14.30
N ARG A 72 -8.32 22.66 14.08
CA ARG A 72 -7.12 22.03 14.64
C ARG A 72 -5.92 22.26 13.73
N ARG A 73 -4.74 22.40 14.34
CA ARG A 73 -3.46 22.47 13.64
C ARG A 73 -2.53 21.39 14.15
N GLY A 74 -1.97 20.62 13.24
CA GLY A 74 -1.03 19.55 13.55
C GLY A 74 0.32 19.78 12.87
N TYR A 75 1.37 19.34 13.54
CA TYR A 75 2.71 19.17 12.97
C TYR A 75 3.08 17.70 13.12
N ASN A 76 3.69 17.15 12.10
CA ASN A 76 4.20 15.79 12.14
C ASN A 76 5.60 15.71 11.53
N MET A 77 6.40 14.81 12.04
CA MET A 77 7.68 14.43 11.49
C MET A 77 7.78 12.91 11.56
N TYR A 78 8.14 12.26 10.47
CA TYR A 78 8.22 10.82 10.43
C TYR A 78 9.43 10.31 9.67
N TYR A 79 9.81 9.10 10.02
CA TYR A 79 10.74 8.27 9.26
C TYR A 79 10.09 6.92 9.02
N ARG A 80 10.14 6.46 7.79
CA ARG A 80 9.62 5.16 7.36
C ARG A 80 10.67 4.47 6.52
N LYS A 81 10.98 3.23 6.89
CA LYS A 81 11.83 2.35 6.13
C LYS A 81 11.06 1.11 5.75
N THR A 82 10.90 0.85 4.47
CA THR A 82 10.36 -0.41 3.96
C THR A 82 11.53 -1.37 3.74
N LYS A 83 11.38 -2.62 4.15
CA LYS A 83 12.41 -3.64 4.01
C LYS A 83 12.00 -4.63 2.93
N LEU A 84 12.97 -5.10 2.18
CA LEU A 84 12.80 -6.25 1.31
C LEU A 84 12.77 -7.50 2.18
N ASP A 85 11.78 -8.34 1.95
CA ASP A 85 11.75 -9.69 2.46
C ASP A 85 11.40 -10.64 1.30
N GLU A 86 12.30 -11.56 1.00
CA GLU A 86 12.14 -12.52 -0.08
C GLU A 86 10.97 -13.49 0.16
N ASP A 87 10.57 -13.67 1.42
CA ASP A 87 9.50 -14.58 1.82
C ASP A 87 8.09 -13.94 1.71
N TYR A 88 7.99 -12.61 1.59
CA TYR A 88 6.72 -11.89 1.64
C TYR A 88 6.30 -11.25 0.30
N ASN A 89 6.87 -11.65 -0.83
CA ASN A 89 6.50 -11.15 -2.19
C ASN A 89 6.30 -9.62 -2.25
N VAL A 90 7.13 -8.89 -1.52
CA VAL A 90 7.18 -7.44 -1.62
C VAL A 90 8.18 -7.08 -2.71
N ASN A 91 7.83 -6.11 -3.53
CA ASN A 91 8.66 -5.62 -4.64
C ASN A 91 10.16 -5.63 -4.34
N ASN A 92 10.99 -5.98 -5.32
CA ASN A 92 12.45 -6.03 -5.21
C ASN A 92 13.11 -4.65 -5.04
N TYR A 93 12.52 -3.77 -4.23
CA TYR A 93 13.10 -2.49 -3.86
C TYR A 93 12.72 -2.09 -2.42
N VAL A 94 13.57 -1.29 -1.82
CA VAL A 94 13.39 -0.69 -0.49
C VAL A 94 13.10 0.79 -0.65
N THR A 95 12.21 1.33 0.18
CA THR A 95 12.02 2.77 0.28
C THR A 95 12.32 3.24 1.69
N ASP A 96 13.24 4.22 1.80
CA ASP A 96 13.50 4.95 3.02
C ASP A 96 12.94 6.36 2.86
N SER A 97 11.93 6.72 3.66
CA SER A 97 11.27 8.01 3.56
C SER A 97 11.39 8.78 4.87
N PHE A 98 11.85 10.01 4.78
CA PHE A 98 11.83 10.97 5.87
C PHE A 98 11.01 12.18 5.46
N GLY A 99 10.10 12.59 6.32
CA GLY A 99 9.23 13.71 5.98
C GLY A 99 8.62 14.38 7.19
N GLY A 100 7.96 15.47 6.91
CA GLY A 100 7.22 16.21 7.90
C GLY A 100 6.35 17.29 7.30
N GLY A 101 5.43 17.80 8.07
CA GLY A 101 4.52 18.80 7.55
C GLY A 101 3.63 19.46 8.59
N ILE A 102 2.79 20.31 8.06
CA ILE A 102 1.73 21.00 8.81
C ILE A 102 0.38 20.60 8.21
N ASN A 103 -0.56 20.27 9.06
CA ASN A 103 -1.92 19.94 8.67
C ASN A 103 -2.94 20.75 9.46
N PHE A 104 -4.05 21.07 8.81
CA PHE A 104 -5.20 21.73 9.38
C PHE A 104 -6.41 20.84 9.20
N GLY A 105 -7.26 20.76 10.21
CA GLY A 105 -8.52 20.03 10.15
C GLY A 105 -9.64 20.90 10.68
N TYR A 106 -10.78 20.85 9.97
CA TYR A 106 -11.97 21.60 10.36
C TYR A 106 -13.18 20.67 10.42
N PRO A 107 -13.84 20.53 11.58
CA PRO A 107 -15.12 19.82 11.68
C PRO A 107 -16.20 20.69 11.06
N ILE A 108 -16.83 20.20 9.97
CA ILE A 108 -18.00 20.87 9.35
C ILE A 108 -19.22 20.68 10.23
N ASP A 109 -19.41 19.45 10.70
CA ASP A 109 -20.43 19.04 11.66
C ASP A 109 -19.94 17.84 12.48
N GLU A 110 -20.85 17.24 13.29
CA GLU A 110 -20.53 16.10 14.16
C GLU A 110 -20.04 14.85 13.38
N ASN A 111 -20.42 14.72 12.13
CA ASN A 111 -20.14 13.56 11.29
C ASN A 111 -19.13 13.84 10.19
N GLN A 112 -18.84 15.10 9.87
CA GLN A 112 -18.03 15.50 8.72
C GLN A 112 -16.83 16.35 9.12
N SER A 113 -15.71 16.08 8.49
CA SER A 113 -14.53 16.93 8.62
C SER A 113 -13.79 17.05 7.28
N ILE A 114 -13.14 18.18 7.10
CA ILE A 114 -12.18 18.41 6.02
C ILE A 114 -10.79 18.62 6.60
N SER A 115 -9.79 18.31 5.81
CA SER A 115 -8.39 18.55 6.17
C SER A 115 -7.60 19.04 4.97
N ALA A 116 -6.58 19.86 5.24
CA ALA A 116 -5.60 20.30 4.27
C ALA A 116 -4.23 20.31 4.94
N GLY A 117 -3.20 19.87 4.25
CA GLY A 117 -1.84 19.82 4.78
C GLY A 117 -0.78 20.02 3.69
N LEU A 118 0.36 20.53 4.11
CA LEU A 118 1.56 20.65 3.29
C LEU A 118 2.65 19.81 3.93
N ASN A 119 3.23 18.89 3.18
CA ASN A 119 4.31 18.03 3.62
C ASN A 119 5.51 18.15 2.69
N ILE A 120 6.67 17.90 3.26
CA ILE A 120 7.94 17.75 2.54
C ILE A 120 8.40 16.33 2.82
N ASP A 121 8.64 15.57 1.78
CA ASP A 121 9.02 14.16 1.87
C ASP A 121 10.28 13.92 1.03
N GLN A 122 11.30 13.38 1.66
CA GLN A 122 12.49 12.85 1.01
C GLN A 122 12.34 11.32 0.97
N THR A 123 12.35 10.74 -0.22
CA THR A 123 12.24 9.30 -0.42
C THR A 123 13.45 8.79 -1.18
N GLU A 124 14.25 7.96 -0.54
CA GLU A 124 15.31 7.19 -1.17
C GLU A 124 14.76 5.81 -1.55
N VAL A 125 14.99 5.42 -2.80
CA VAL A 125 14.63 4.10 -3.32
C VAL A 125 15.91 3.36 -3.66
N THR A 126 16.06 2.15 -3.13
CA THR A 126 17.17 1.25 -3.46
C THR A 126 16.61 -0.07 -3.95
N THR A 127 17.05 -0.54 -5.12
CA THR A 127 16.58 -1.80 -5.69
C THR A 127 17.48 -2.96 -5.31
N GLY A 128 16.90 -4.17 -5.33
CA GLY A 128 17.66 -5.41 -5.32
C GLY A 128 18.17 -5.79 -6.72
N LYS A 129 18.88 -6.91 -6.78
CA LYS A 129 19.49 -7.45 -8.03
C LYS A 129 18.47 -7.86 -9.11
N TYR A 130 17.24 -8.15 -8.70
CA TYR A 130 16.19 -8.75 -9.53
C TYR A 130 15.02 -7.80 -9.79
N VAL A 131 15.28 -6.52 -9.76
CA VAL A 131 14.26 -5.50 -9.98
C VAL A 131 13.64 -5.60 -11.38
N SER A 132 12.37 -5.19 -11.49
CA SER A 132 11.70 -5.13 -12.80
C SER A 132 12.36 -4.10 -13.74
N THR A 133 12.30 -4.36 -15.03
CA THR A 133 12.78 -3.43 -16.06
C THR A 133 12.07 -2.07 -15.96
N TYR A 134 10.80 -2.07 -15.59
CA TYR A 134 10.02 -0.85 -15.40
C TYR A 134 10.61 0.04 -14.29
N VAL A 135 10.88 -0.55 -13.11
CA VAL A 135 11.43 0.20 -11.96
C VAL A 135 12.82 0.73 -12.28
N ARG A 136 13.69 -0.08 -12.88
CA ARG A 136 15.01 0.36 -13.33
C ARG A 136 14.91 1.56 -14.25
N ASP A 137 14.11 1.44 -15.32
CA ASP A 137 14.01 2.47 -16.36
C ASP A 137 13.38 3.75 -15.80
N TYR A 138 12.43 3.61 -14.88
CA TYR A 138 11.86 4.75 -14.17
C TYR A 138 12.92 5.51 -13.33
N LEU A 139 13.72 4.78 -12.54
CA LEU A 139 14.79 5.39 -11.74
C LEU A 139 15.79 6.14 -12.61
N LEU A 140 16.26 5.50 -13.69
CA LEU A 140 17.22 6.09 -14.61
C LEU A 140 16.66 7.33 -15.33
N ALA A 141 15.38 7.33 -15.70
CA ALA A 141 14.72 8.47 -16.33
C ALA A 141 14.58 9.67 -15.39
N HIS A 142 14.52 9.45 -14.08
CA HIS A 142 14.33 10.48 -13.04
C HIS A 142 15.61 10.77 -12.22
N GLY A 143 16.79 10.56 -12.82
CA GLY A 143 18.07 10.95 -12.20
C GLY A 143 18.68 9.92 -11.25
N GLY A 144 18.07 8.74 -11.14
CA GLY A 144 18.63 7.62 -10.39
C GLY A 144 19.95 7.10 -11.01
N LYS A 145 20.71 6.36 -10.21
CA LYS A 145 22.04 5.86 -10.58
C LYS A 145 22.14 4.37 -10.32
N ALA A 146 22.93 3.68 -11.13
CA ALA A 146 23.37 2.34 -10.81
C ALA A 146 24.41 2.39 -9.68
N THR A 147 24.20 1.59 -8.65
CA THR A 147 25.14 1.43 -7.54
C THR A 147 25.90 0.12 -7.74
N GLY A 148 26.97 0.15 -8.50
CA GLY A 148 27.81 -1.00 -8.80
C GLY A 148 29.10 -0.57 -9.48
N LYS A 149 29.94 -1.52 -9.89
CA LYS A 149 31.23 -1.25 -10.53
C LYS A 149 31.14 -0.72 -11.96
N ALA A 150 29.95 -0.63 -12.54
CA ALA A 150 29.77 -0.07 -13.87
C ALA A 150 29.53 1.44 -13.75
N GLU A 151 30.50 2.21 -14.23
CA GLU A 151 30.47 3.68 -14.23
C GLU A 151 29.50 4.27 -15.26
N ASP A 152 28.87 3.44 -16.12
CA ASP A 152 28.02 3.89 -17.21
C ASP A 152 26.59 3.33 -17.11
N VAL A 153 25.69 4.17 -16.67
CA VAL A 153 24.25 3.92 -16.69
C VAL A 153 23.70 4.10 -18.08
N CYS A 154 23.01 3.10 -18.62
CA CYS A 154 22.46 3.16 -19.95
C CYS A 154 21.17 3.96 -20.05
N ILE A 155 21.26 5.14 -20.65
CA ILE A 155 20.09 5.82 -21.21
C ILE A 155 20.20 5.67 -22.74
N GLY A 156 19.53 4.64 -23.30
CA GLY A 156 19.57 4.41 -24.74
C GLY A 156 19.28 2.96 -25.15
N THR A 157 19.80 2.57 -26.31
CA THR A 157 19.56 1.23 -26.86
C THR A 157 20.29 0.15 -26.05
N ILE A 158 19.53 -0.82 -25.53
CA ILE A 158 20.03 -1.96 -24.78
C ILE A 158 20.12 -3.16 -25.70
N GLU A 159 21.31 -3.78 -25.80
CA GLU A 159 21.53 -5.05 -26.48
C GLU A 159 21.90 -6.11 -25.44
N ASN A 160 21.10 -7.16 -25.35
CA ASN A 160 21.41 -8.31 -24.50
C ASN A 160 22.41 -9.22 -25.18
N LEU A 161 23.47 -9.58 -24.48
CA LEU A 161 24.49 -10.53 -24.93
C LEU A 161 24.14 -11.92 -24.37
N TYR A 162 24.04 -12.88 -25.28
CA TYR A 162 23.75 -14.28 -24.93
C TYR A 162 25.05 -15.10 -24.99
N GLU A 163 25.20 -16.07 -24.09
CA GLU A 163 26.38 -16.94 -23.99
C GLU A 163 26.55 -17.83 -25.21
N ASP A 164 25.44 -18.20 -25.86
CA ASP A 164 25.42 -19.00 -27.09
C ASP A 164 24.41 -18.44 -28.09
N THR A 165 24.90 -18.01 -29.24
CA THR A 165 24.06 -17.52 -30.36
C THR A 165 23.17 -18.60 -30.97
N ALA A 166 23.49 -19.88 -30.76
CA ALA A 166 22.70 -21.02 -31.24
C ALA A 166 21.65 -21.50 -30.25
N ASN A 167 21.83 -21.20 -28.95
CA ASN A 167 20.93 -21.60 -27.86
C ASN A 167 20.90 -20.52 -26.76
N PRO A 168 20.22 -19.37 -26.98
CA PRO A 168 20.26 -18.26 -26.03
C PRO A 168 19.34 -18.53 -24.84
N THR A 169 19.83 -19.27 -23.89
CA THR A 169 19.19 -19.57 -22.64
C THR A 169 19.76 -18.77 -21.50
N LYS A 170 20.92 -18.14 -21.70
CA LYS A 170 21.62 -17.40 -20.67
C LYS A 170 22.16 -16.07 -21.20
N ILE A 171 21.74 -14.99 -20.55
CA ILE A 171 22.28 -13.66 -20.84
C ILE A 171 23.61 -13.53 -20.10
N THR A 172 24.70 -13.28 -20.82
CA THR A 172 26.05 -13.10 -20.26
C THR A 172 26.40 -11.66 -19.96
N GLY A 173 25.62 -10.73 -20.48
CA GLY A 173 25.84 -9.32 -20.27
C GLY A 173 24.86 -8.48 -21.08
N THR A 174 24.80 -7.19 -20.79
CA THR A 174 24.06 -6.21 -21.58
C THR A 174 25.01 -5.17 -22.10
N LYS A 175 24.83 -4.78 -23.36
CA LYS A 175 25.49 -3.59 -23.90
C LYS A 175 24.50 -2.42 -23.87
N CYS A 176 25.00 -1.31 -23.39
CA CYS A 176 24.33 -0.04 -23.48
C CYS A 176 25.08 0.86 -24.45
N ASN A 177 24.45 1.25 -25.55
CA ASN A 177 25.13 2.02 -26.62
C ASN A 177 26.46 1.40 -27.04
N GLY A 178 26.54 0.08 -27.04
CA GLY A 178 27.75 -0.67 -27.41
C GLY A 178 28.73 -0.98 -26.27
N GLN A 179 28.50 -0.47 -25.04
CA GLN A 179 29.34 -0.77 -23.87
C GLN A 179 28.71 -1.87 -23.01
N THR A 180 29.52 -2.76 -22.45
CA THR A 180 29.06 -3.85 -21.61
C THR A 180 28.67 -3.32 -20.23
N VAL A 181 27.46 -3.60 -19.75
CA VAL A 181 26.94 -3.25 -18.42
C VAL A 181 26.85 -4.53 -17.61
N ASP A 182 27.30 -4.50 -16.36
CA ASP A 182 27.22 -5.63 -15.44
C ASP A 182 25.80 -5.79 -14.91
N TYR A 183 25.27 -7.03 -14.87
CA TYR A 183 23.89 -7.32 -14.42
C TYR A 183 23.69 -7.27 -12.92
N ASP A 184 24.75 -7.26 -12.14
CA ASP A 184 24.67 -7.23 -10.68
C ASP A 184 24.43 -5.82 -10.12
N ASN A 185 24.01 -4.87 -10.95
CA ASN A 185 23.82 -3.50 -10.49
C ASN A 185 22.49 -3.32 -9.75
N GLU A 186 22.60 -2.86 -8.54
CA GLU A 186 21.49 -2.24 -7.82
C GLU A 186 21.30 -0.81 -8.33
N PHE A 187 20.08 -0.30 -8.29
CA PHE A 187 19.75 1.06 -8.69
C PHE A 187 19.24 1.83 -7.49
N ASN A 188 19.61 3.08 -7.38
CA ASN A 188 19.07 3.99 -6.39
C ASN A 188 18.53 5.26 -7.02
N GLY A 189 17.53 5.83 -6.38
CA GLY A 189 16.97 7.14 -6.71
C GLY A 189 16.59 7.86 -5.44
N ASP A 190 16.74 9.17 -5.44
CA ASP A 190 16.46 10.03 -4.31
C ASP A 190 15.52 11.15 -4.77
N PHE A 191 14.36 11.25 -4.14
CA PHE A 191 13.24 12.08 -4.57
C PHE A 191 12.76 12.99 -3.45
N LEU A 192 12.92 14.28 -3.65
CA LEU A 192 12.34 15.31 -2.78
C LEU A 192 10.98 15.74 -3.35
N THR A 193 9.92 15.62 -2.55
CA THR A 193 8.57 16.00 -2.96
C THR A 193 7.94 17.00 -1.97
N TYR A 194 7.21 17.96 -2.53
CA TYR A 194 6.38 18.92 -1.79
C TYR A 194 4.93 18.55 -2.04
N ASN A 195 4.24 18.01 -1.05
CA ASN A 195 2.91 17.45 -1.21
C ASN A 195 1.84 18.34 -0.58
N LEU A 196 0.80 18.66 -1.35
CA LEU A 196 -0.47 19.17 -0.85
C LEU A 196 -1.41 17.98 -0.63
N ASN A 197 -1.83 17.78 0.61
CA ASN A 197 -2.81 16.74 0.98
C ASN A 197 -4.15 17.39 1.29
N LEU A 198 -5.23 16.85 0.71
CA LEU A 198 -6.60 17.28 0.93
C LEU A 198 -7.41 16.07 1.37
N GLY A 199 -8.25 16.24 2.37
CA GLY A 199 -9.08 15.17 2.90
C GLY A 199 -10.50 15.61 3.21
N TRP A 200 -11.43 14.70 2.99
CA TRP A 200 -12.80 14.78 3.48
C TRP A 200 -13.20 13.46 4.10
N SER A 201 -13.86 13.52 5.25
CA SER A 201 -14.38 12.33 5.91
C SER A 201 -15.80 12.56 6.40
N TYR A 202 -16.61 11.51 6.29
CA TYR A 202 -17.97 11.42 6.81
C TYR A 202 -18.10 10.11 7.57
N ASN A 203 -18.61 10.13 8.81
CA ASN A 203 -18.73 8.94 9.64
C ASN A 203 -19.96 8.99 10.52
N THR A 204 -20.88 8.04 10.32
CA THR A 204 -22.09 7.83 11.13
C THR A 204 -22.14 6.43 11.73
N LEU A 205 -21.02 5.72 11.80
CA LEU A 205 -20.96 4.39 12.38
C LEU A 205 -21.35 4.44 13.85
N ASN A 206 -22.29 3.58 14.27
CA ASN A 206 -22.84 3.57 15.62
C ASN A 206 -21.85 3.13 16.70
N ARG A 207 -20.74 2.47 16.33
CA ARG A 207 -19.68 2.05 17.26
C ARG A 207 -18.38 1.77 16.48
N PRO A 208 -17.20 1.94 17.12
CA PRO A 208 -15.91 1.75 16.46
C PRO A 208 -15.58 0.27 16.20
N VAL A 209 -15.98 -0.62 17.11
CA VAL A 209 -15.74 -2.06 17.01
C VAL A 209 -17.05 -2.77 16.68
N PHE A 210 -17.00 -3.60 15.62
CA PHE A 210 -18.15 -4.35 15.11
C PHE A 210 -19.39 -3.45 14.85
N PRO A 211 -19.31 -2.44 14.01
CA PRO A 211 -20.47 -1.62 13.64
C PRO A 211 -21.64 -2.49 13.18
N THR A 212 -22.84 -2.04 13.45
CA THR A 212 -24.07 -2.72 13.00
C THR A 212 -24.94 -1.82 12.12
N SER A 213 -24.68 -0.52 12.13
CA SER A 213 -25.42 0.47 11.33
C SER A 213 -24.56 1.70 11.08
N GLY A 214 -24.95 2.47 10.05
CA GLY A 214 -24.27 3.69 9.66
C GLY A 214 -23.32 3.47 8.49
N MET A 215 -22.65 4.51 8.09
CA MET A 215 -21.73 4.52 6.97
C MET A 215 -20.50 5.38 7.26
N SER A 216 -19.43 5.10 6.54
CA SER A 216 -18.20 5.90 6.56
C SER A 216 -17.71 6.11 5.14
N HIS A 217 -17.35 7.34 4.83
CA HIS A 217 -16.76 7.73 3.56
C HIS A 217 -15.49 8.52 3.83
N ARG A 218 -14.47 8.30 3.04
CA ARG A 218 -13.21 9.05 3.10
C ARG A 218 -12.69 9.31 1.70
N ILE A 219 -12.39 10.57 1.42
CA ILE A 219 -11.69 10.99 0.21
C ILE A 219 -10.35 11.58 0.63
N ASN A 220 -9.27 11.15 -0.01
CA ASN A 220 -7.95 11.75 0.16
C ASN A 220 -7.36 12.07 -1.21
N GLY A 221 -6.91 13.30 -1.38
CA GLY A 221 -6.15 13.76 -2.53
C GLY A 221 -4.73 14.11 -2.10
N GLU A 222 -3.74 13.72 -2.90
CA GLU A 222 -2.33 14.04 -2.74
C GLU A 222 -1.83 14.61 -4.06
N ILE A 223 -1.22 15.78 -4.03
CA ILE A 223 -0.72 16.48 -5.20
C ILE A 223 0.74 16.87 -4.92
N ALA A 224 1.67 16.31 -5.69
CA ALA A 224 3.04 16.77 -5.69
C ALA A 224 3.11 18.13 -6.41
N LEU A 225 3.61 19.15 -5.69
CA LEU A 225 3.64 20.51 -6.17
C LEU A 225 4.84 20.74 -7.10
N PRO A 226 4.77 21.75 -8.01
CA PRO A 226 5.90 22.14 -8.83
C PRO A 226 7.16 22.46 -8.01
N GLY A 227 8.30 21.96 -8.47
CA GLY A 227 9.58 22.02 -7.77
C GLY A 227 9.91 20.74 -7.00
N SER A 228 9.01 19.74 -7.01
CA SER A 228 9.31 18.36 -6.62
C SER A 228 10.14 17.68 -7.70
N ASP A 229 10.94 16.67 -7.32
CA ASP A 229 11.69 15.85 -8.27
C ASP A 229 10.77 14.97 -9.11
N VAL A 230 9.58 14.62 -8.57
CA VAL A 230 8.50 13.93 -9.28
C VAL A 230 7.19 14.67 -9.04
N GLU A 231 6.45 14.91 -10.12
CA GLU A 231 5.15 15.58 -10.08
C GLU A 231 4.06 14.52 -10.35
N TYR A 232 3.09 14.40 -9.44
CA TYR A 232 2.00 13.43 -9.56
C TYR A 232 0.75 13.91 -8.83
N GLN A 233 -0.36 13.26 -9.14
CA GLN A 233 -1.63 13.43 -8.46
C GLN A 233 -2.20 12.07 -8.09
N LYS A 234 -2.67 11.93 -6.86
CA LYS A 234 -3.28 10.69 -6.35
C LYS A 234 -4.58 11.00 -5.65
N LEU A 235 -5.64 10.28 -6.01
CA LEU A 235 -6.95 10.36 -5.38
C LEU A 235 -7.36 8.98 -4.88
N THR A 236 -7.84 8.90 -3.65
CA THR A 236 -8.42 7.69 -3.09
C THR A 236 -9.79 7.98 -2.49
N TYR A 237 -10.71 7.04 -2.67
CA TYR A 237 -12.02 7.06 -2.05
C TYR A 237 -12.27 5.71 -1.40
N ASP A 238 -12.53 5.74 -0.09
CA ASP A 238 -12.89 4.58 0.71
C ASP A 238 -14.31 4.76 1.24
N ALA A 239 -15.16 3.74 1.08
CA ALA A 239 -16.52 3.74 1.56
C ALA A 239 -16.90 2.43 2.22
N GLN A 240 -17.69 2.49 3.27
CA GLN A 240 -18.33 1.33 3.88
C GLN A 240 -19.67 1.70 4.50
N ALA A 241 -20.60 0.74 4.45
CA ALA A 241 -21.93 0.91 5.03
C ALA A 241 -22.37 -0.38 5.70
N TYR A 242 -23.07 -0.26 6.83
CA TYR A 242 -23.58 -1.37 7.61
C TYR A 242 -25.08 -1.30 7.70
N PHE A 243 -25.76 -2.41 7.41
CA PHE A 243 -27.19 -2.54 7.39
C PHE A 243 -27.62 -3.68 8.31
N PRO A 244 -28.37 -3.41 9.40
CA PRO A 244 -28.92 -4.47 10.22
C PRO A 244 -30.05 -5.17 9.44
N LEU A 245 -29.93 -6.48 9.23
CA LEU A 245 -30.95 -7.31 8.54
C LEU A 245 -31.88 -8.03 9.50
N GLY A 246 -32.01 -7.55 10.74
CA GLY A 246 -32.82 -8.15 11.80
C GLY A 246 -32.15 -9.32 12.50
N LYS A 247 -32.58 -9.64 13.73
CA LYS A 247 -32.10 -10.78 14.57
C LYS A 247 -30.58 -11.01 14.51
N ASP A 248 -29.78 -9.95 14.68
CA ASP A 248 -28.32 -10.00 14.80
C ASP A 248 -27.53 -10.27 13.50
N PHE A 249 -28.20 -10.35 12.34
CA PHE A 249 -27.52 -10.31 11.04
C PHE A 249 -27.17 -8.88 10.68
N VAL A 250 -25.94 -8.66 10.20
CA VAL A 250 -25.49 -7.35 9.71
C VAL A 250 -24.84 -7.54 8.35
N LEU A 251 -25.34 -6.83 7.35
CA LEU A 251 -24.70 -6.74 6.04
C LEU A 251 -23.76 -5.54 6.02
N ARG A 252 -22.51 -5.76 5.67
CA ARG A 252 -21.54 -4.72 5.35
C ARG A 252 -21.30 -4.69 3.86
N GLY A 253 -21.39 -3.54 3.24
CA GLY A 253 -20.84 -3.28 1.90
C GLY A 253 -19.66 -2.33 2.04
N TYR A 254 -18.60 -2.53 1.26
CA TYR A 254 -17.44 -1.65 1.25
C TYR A 254 -16.79 -1.59 -0.12
N GLY A 255 -16.05 -0.53 -0.37
CA GLY A 255 -15.32 -0.35 -1.61
C GLY A 255 -14.22 0.68 -1.47
N LYS A 256 -13.22 0.55 -2.33
CA LYS A 256 -12.11 1.47 -2.47
C LYS A 256 -11.88 1.75 -3.94
N LEU A 257 -11.77 3.02 -4.28
CA LEU A 257 -11.37 3.49 -5.59
C LEU A 257 -10.07 4.27 -5.45
N GLY A 258 -9.14 4.02 -6.34
CA GLY A 258 -7.88 4.72 -6.42
C GLY A 258 -7.61 5.15 -7.86
N TYR A 259 -7.09 6.34 -8.03
CA TYR A 259 -6.61 6.84 -9.31
C TYR A 259 -5.43 7.75 -9.10
N GLY A 260 -4.43 7.62 -9.95
CA GLY A 260 -3.28 8.49 -9.97
C GLY A 260 -2.87 8.87 -11.38
N ASN A 261 -2.38 10.08 -11.51
CA ASN A 261 -1.76 10.59 -12.72
C ASN A 261 -0.27 10.77 -12.48
N ASP A 262 0.57 10.26 -13.38
CA ASP A 262 2.04 10.30 -13.32
C ASP A 262 2.60 9.78 -11.98
N LEU A 263 1.97 8.71 -11.44
CA LEU A 263 2.41 8.13 -10.17
C LEU A 263 3.80 7.51 -10.29
N PRO A 264 4.71 7.84 -9.37
CA PRO A 264 5.92 7.05 -9.22
C PRO A 264 5.55 5.64 -8.75
N PHE A 265 6.27 4.62 -9.22
CA PHE A 265 5.95 3.21 -8.96
C PHE A 265 5.79 2.88 -7.47
N TYR A 266 6.55 3.52 -6.59
CA TYR A 266 6.46 3.33 -5.14
C TYR A 266 5.20 3.96 -4.50
N LYS A 267 4.38 4.65 -5.29
CA LYS A 267 3.05 5.18 -4.91
C LYS A 267 1.90 4.43 -5.59
N ASN A 268 2.18 3.43 -6.43
CA ASN A 268 1.18 2.63 -7.13
C ASN A 268 0.21 1.93 -6.18
N PHE A 269 -0.91 1.51 -6.73
CA PHE A 269 -1.89 0.70 -6.03
C PHE A 269 -1.60 -0.77 -6.22
N TYR A 270 -1.91 -1.56 -5.20
CA TYR A 270 -1.83 -3.02 -5.16
C TYR A 270 -3.12 -3.60 -4.62
N ALA A 271 -3.39 -4.86 -4.93
CA ALA A 271 -4.49 -5.63 -4.36
C ALA A 271 -4.05 -7.08 -4.09
N GLY A 272 -4.91 -7.81 -3.39
CA GLY A 272 -4.64 -9.15 -2.87
C GLY A 272 -4.41 -9.12 -1.36
N GLY A 273 -4.69 -10.23 -0.71
CA GLY A 273 -4.46 -10.41 0.71
C GLY A 273 -5.59 -9.93 1.63
N PHE A 274 -5.31 -10.01 2.92
CA PHE A 274 -6.24 -9.61 3.97
C PHE A 274 -6.52 -8.10 3.90
N GLY A 275 -7.80 -7.71 3.93
CA GLY A 275 -8.20 -6.29 3.78
C GLY A 275 -8.35 -5.81 2.33
N SER A 276 -8.04 -6.67 1.34
CA SER A 276 -8.25 -6.42 -0.08
C SER A 276 -9.12 -7.50 -0.71
N VAL A 277 -8.54 -8.48 -1.38
CA VAL A 277 -9.25 -9.65 -1.92
C VAL A 277 -8.63 -10.89 -1.30
N ARG A 278 -9.31 -11.45 -0.31
CA ARG A 278 -8.87 -12.68 0.37
C ARG A 278 -8.89 -13.85 -0.63
N GLY A 279 -8.00 -14.83 -0.45
CA GLY A 279 -7.82 -15.96 -1.37
C GLY A 279 -6.68 -15.77 -2.37
N TYR A 280 -6.18 -14.54 -2.51
CA TYR A 280 -4.95 -14.21 -3.24
C TYR A 280 -3.87 -13.77 -2.24
N ASP A 281 -2.61 -13.96 -2.58
CA ASP A 281 -1.53 -13.52 -1.70
C ASP A 281 -1.44 -11.99 -1.67
N ASN A 282 -0.74 -11.47 -0.68
CA ASN A 282 -0.73 -10.05 -0.39
C ASN A 282 0.00 -9.27 -1.48
N SER A 283 -0.68 -8.24 -2.02
CA SER A 283 -0.14 -7.32 -3.02
C SER A 283 0.31 -7.96 -4.35
N THR A 284 -0.16 -9.17 -4.67
CA THR A 284 0.23 -9.90 -5.88
C THR A 284 -0.67 -9.65 -7.10
N LEU A 285 -1.75 -8.90 -6.92
CA LEU A 285 -2.67 -8.56 -8.00
C LEU A 285 -2.35 -7.20 -8.62
N GLY A 286 -2.15 -7.19 -9.92
CA GLY A 286 -1.90 -5.97 -10.69
C GLY A 286 -0.92 -6.17 -11.85
N PRO A 287 -0.51 -5.09 -12.50
CA PRO A 287 0.51 -5.11 -13.54
C PRO A 287 1.84 -5.70 -13.07
N LYS A 288 2.37 -6.63 -13.88
CA LYS A 288 3.64 -7.33 -13.64
C LYS A 288 4.56 -7.11 -14.81
N TYR A 289 5.80 -6.75 -14.54
CA TYR A 289 6.81 -6.51 -15.56
C TYR A 289 7.99 -7.48 -15.43
N PRO A 290 8.65 -7.84 -16.54
CA PRO A 290 9.78 -8.75 -16.50
C PRO A 290 10.94 -8.18 -15.69
N GLY A 291 11.62 -9.03 -14.93
CA GLY A 291 12.83 -8.68 -14.18
C GLY A 291 14.01 -8.35 -15.07
N VAL A 292 15.00 -7.62 -14.55
CA VAL A 292 16.23 -7.23 -15.26
C VAL A 292 17.15 -8.42 -15.48
N THR A 293 17.17 -9.36 -14.54
CA THR A 293 18.02 -10.55 -14.62
C THR A 293 17.21 -11.80 -14.91
N TYR A 294 17.47 -12.39 -16.06
CA TYR A 294 17.01 -13.74 -16.37
C TYR A 294 18.01 -14.75 -15.77
N SER A 295 17.54 -15.67 -14.94
CA SER A 295 18.32 -16.80 -14.45
C SER A 295 17.61 -18.10 -14.80
N GLU A 296 18.32 -19.04 -15.42
CA GLU A 296 17.80 -20.39 -15.72
C GLU A 296 17.35 -21.18 -14.48
N SER A 297 17.80 -20.77 -13.30
CA SER A 297 17.42 -21.41 -12.03
C SER A 297 16.10 -20.88 -11.45
N ARG A 298 15.56 -19.78 -11.98
CA ARG A 298 14.22 -19.30 -11.60
C ARG A 298 13.17 -20.04 -12.40
N SER A 299 12.17 -20.55 -11.71
CA SER A 299 10.95 -21.08 -12.32
C SER A 299 10.31 -20.03 -13.23
N LYS A 300 9.68 -20.44 -14.33
CA LYS A 300 8.98 -19.53 -15.26
C LYS A 300 7.99 -18.59 -14.58
N ASP A 301 7.50 -18.96 -13.40
CA ASP A 301 6.52 -18.20 -12.64
C ASP A 301 7.15 -17.02 -11.86
N ASN A 302 8.48 -16.96 -11.73
CA ASN A 302 9.20 -15.92 -10.95
C ASN A 302 9.93 -14.89 -11.83
N ASP A 303 9.69 -14.86 -13.14
CA ASP A 303 10.36 -13.93 -14.06
C ASP A 303 9.66 -12.56 -14.14
N TYR A 304 8.53 -12.39 -13.48
CA TYR A 304 7.73 -11.16 -13.47
C TYR A 304 7.62 -10.61 -12.06
N GLU A 305 7.81 -9.29 -11.95
CA GLU A 305 7.73 -8.56 -10.70
C GLU A 305 6.46 -7.69 -10.67
N GLU A 306 5.75 -7.70 -9.56
CA GLU A 306 4.60 -6.86 -9.33
C GLU A 306 5.04 -5.39 -9.20
N VAL A 307 4.54 -4.55 -10.09
CA VAL A 307 4.80 -3.10 -10.07
C VAL A 307 3.59 -2.33 -9.58
N GLY A 308 2.44 -3.00 -9.51
CA GLY A 308 1.17 -2.35 -9.23
C GLY A 308 0.70 -1.49 -10.40
N GLY A 309 -0.36 -0.72 -10.19
CA GLY A 309 -0.95 0.13 -11.21
C GLY A 309 -1.34 1.50 -10.68
N ASN A 310 -1.59 2.43 -11.59
CA ASN A 310 -2.02 3.77 -11.23
C ASN A 310 -3.53 3.88 -10.92
N ALA A 311 -4.29 2.79 -11.09
CA ALA A 311 -5.71 2.75 -10.79
C ALA A 311 -6.12 1.47 -10.08
N LEU A 312 -7.10 1.60 -9.17
CA LEU A 312 -7.64 0.52 -8.34
C LEU A 312 -9.15 0.62 -8.27
N ILE A 313 -9.82 -0.50 -8.48
CA ILE A 313 -11.22 -0.70 -8.12
C ILE A 313 -11.27 -1.92 -7.20
N GLN A 314 -11.82 -1.76 -6.01
CA GLN A 314 -12.01 -2.82 -5.03
C GLN A 314 -13.38 -2.69 -4.40
N PHE A 315 -14.06 -3.79 -4.20
CA PHE A 315 -15.34 -3.84 -3.50
C PHE A 315 -15.53 -5.17 -2.80
N GLY A 316 -16.40 -5.17 -1.82
CA GLY A 316 -16.76 -6.38 -1.11
C GLY A 316 -18.04 -6.25 -0.32
N THR A 317 -18.58 -7.39 0.02
CA THR A 317 -19.72 -7.52 0.93
C THR A 317 -19.46 -8.59 1.95
N GLU A 318 -19.87 -8.35 3.18
CA GLU A 318 -19.77 -9.29 4.30
C GLU A 318 -21.11 -9.40 5.01
N LEU A 319 -21.58 -10.61 5.20
CA LEU A 319 -22.74 -10.93 6.02
C LEU A 319 -22.25 -11.45 7.38
N ALA A 320 -22.35 -10.63 8.41
CA ALA A 320 -22.08 -11.04 9.77
C ALA A 320 -23.22 -11.94 10.28
N LEU A 321 -22.85 -13.09 10.81
CA LEU A 321 -23.77 -14.10 11.27
C LEU A 321 -23.94 -14.04 12.80
N PRO A 322 -25.15 -14.26 13.34
CA PRO A 322 -25.36 -14.44 14.76
C PRO A 322 -24.71 -15.72 15.26
N LEU A 323 -24.11 -15.66 16.44
CA LEU A 323 -23.62 -16.86 17.09
C LEU A 323 -24.79 -17.61 17.76
N PRO A 324 -24.88 -18.94 17.61
CA PRO A 324 -25.95 -19.75 18.21
C PRO A 324 -25.81 -19.89 19.71
N PHE A 325 -24.77 -19.36 20.31
CA PHE A 325 -24.44 -19.47 21.73
C PHE A 325 -24.70 -18.15 22.45
N LYS A 326 -24.96 -18.20 23.76
CA LYS A 326 -25.13 -17.03 24.64
C LYS A 326 -23.97 -16.99 25.63
N GLY A 327 -23.35 -15.83 25.76
CA GLY A 327 -22.26 -15.61 26.70
C GLY A 327 -21.55 -14.29 26.38
N ASP A 328 -20.85 -13.70 27.34
CA ASP A 328 -20.17 -12.40 27.14
C ASP A 328 -19.09 -12.45 26.06
N TRP A 329 -18.46 -13.59 25.89
CA TRP A 329 -17.46 -13.79 24.84
C TRP A 329 -18.05 -13.73 23.41
N THR A 330 -19.36 -13.98 23.23
CA THR A 330 -20.00 -13.89 21.92
C THR A 330 -20.04 -12.48 21.35
N ARG A 331 -19.90 -11.47 22.22
CA ARG A 331 -19.79 -10.07 21.80
C ARG A 331 -18.42 -9.70 21.24
N GLN A 332 -17.44 -10.56 21.46
CA GLN A 332 -16.06 -10.40 21.02
C GLN A 332 -15.76 -11.14 19.72
N VAL A 333 -16.68 -11.97 19.24
CA VAL A 333 -16.48 -12.81 18.04
C VAL A 333 -17.52 -12.47 16.98
N ARG A 334 -17.05 -12.28 15.74
CA ARG A 334 -17.89 -11.99 14.59
C ARG A 334 -17.58 -12.93 13.43
N PRO A 335 -18.36 -14.01 13.21
CA PRO A 335 -18.25 -14.80 12.01
C PRO A 335 -18.90 -14.07 10.83
N VAL A 336 -18.31 -14.22 9.64
CA VAL A 336 -18.77 -13.57 8.41
C VAL A 336 -18.74 -14.54 7.22
N LEU A 337 -19.69 -14.36 6.31
CA LEU A 337 -19.60 -14.83 4.91
C LEU A 337 -19.24 -13.62 4.08
N PHE A 338 -18.35 -13.78 3.12
CA PHE A 338 -17.92 -12.65 2.30
C PHE A 338 -17.84 -13.00 0.81
N ALA A 339 -17.96 -11.95 0.00
CA ALA A 339 -17.64 -11.94 -1.42
C ALA A 339 -16.89 -10.64 -1.73
N GLU A 340 -15.76 -10.75 -2.41
CA GLU A 340 -14.85 -9.65 -2.68
C GLU A 340 -14.42 -9.64 -4.14
N GLY A 341 -14.03 -8.46 -4.64
CA GLY A 341 -13.46 -8.33 -5.96
C GLY A 341 -12.58 -7.10 -6.06
N ALA A 342 -11.51 -7.21 -6.84
CA ALA A 342 -10.68 -6.07 -7.18
C ALA A 342 -10.01 -6.24 -8.55
N GLN A 343 -9.64 -5.09 -9.11
CA GLN A 343 -8.70 -4.98 -10.21
C GLN A 343 -7.77 -3.79 -9.96
N VAL A 344 -6.49 -4.04 -10.10
CA VAL A 344 -5.46 -3.02 -10.25
C VAL A 344 -5.08 -2.96 -11.72
N PHE A 345 -5.02 -1.77 -12.28
CA PHE A 345 -4.77 -1.59 -13.70
C PHE A 345 -3.97 -0.31 -13.97
N ASP A 346 -3.43 -0.20 -15.18
CA ASP A 346 -2.70 0.99 -15.61
C ASP A 346 -3.46 1.69 -16.75
N THR A 347 -3.78 2.97 -16.51
CA THR A 347 -4.52 3.80 -17.49
C THR A 347 -3.61 4.60 -18.39
N GLN A 348 -2.34 4.78 -18.01
CA GLN A 348 -1.39 5.63 -18.73
C GLN A 348 -0.45 4.79 -19.60
N CYS A 349 -0.05 3.63 -19.09
CA CYS A 349 0.89 2.75 -19.77
C CYS A 349 2.16 3.48 -20.22
N ASP A 350 2.69 4.30 -19.32
CA ASP A 350 3.89 5.07 -19.60
C ASP A 350 5.13 4.29 -19.12
N VAL A 351 5.70 3.51 -20.02
CA VAL A 351 6.92 2.73 -19.76
C VAL A 351 8.11 3.53 -20.28
N PRO A 352 9.02 3.99 -19.42
CA PRO A 352 10.08 4.93 -19.79
C PRO A 352 10.99 4.48 -20.92
N SER A 353 11.25 3.18 -21.04
CA SER A 353 12.10 2.63 -22.11
C SER A 353 11.42 2.53 -23.48
N GLY A 354 10.09 2.63 -23.53
CA GLY A 354 9.31 2.45 -24.76
C GLY A 354 9.32 1.03 -25.33
N GLN A 355 10.15 0.13 -24.84
CA GLN A 355 10.26 -1.26 -25.29
C GLN A 355 10.42 -2.23 -24.11
N LEU A 356 9.63 -3.31 -24.13
CA LEU A 356 9.78 -4.44 -23.22
C LEU A 356 10.46 -5.59 -23.95
N TYR A 357 11.53 -6.09 -23.38
CA TYR A 357 12.19 -7.30 -23.85
C TYR A 357 11.61 -8.49 -23.09
N MET A 358 10.73 -9.24 -23.74
CA MET A 358 10.20 -10.49 -23.20
C MET A 358 11.27 -11.56 -23.25
N THR A 359 11.58 -12.17 -22.13
CA THR A 359 12.60 -13.21 -22.01
C THR A 359 12.23 -14.45 -22.84
N GLY A 360 13.13 -14.93 -23.67
CA GLY A 360 13.09 -16.27 -24.25
C GLY A 360 12.84 -16.40 -25.75
N SER A 361 12.67 -15.32 -26.52
CA SER A 361 12.53 -15.42 -27.98
C SER A 361 13.68 -14.74 -28.70
N LYS A 362 14.34 -15.50 -29.58
CA LYS A 362 15.47 -15.04 -30.43
C LYS A 362 15.09 -14.02 -31.51
N THR A 363 13.79 -13.83 -31.74
CA THR A 363 13.25 -13.11 -32.89
C THR A 363 12.51 -11.84 -32.52
N ASP A 364 12.41 -11.54 -31.22
CA ASP A 364 11.60 -10.43 -30.81
C ASP A 364 12.38 -9.11 -30.91
N ALA A 365 12.16 -8.43 -32.04
CA ALA A 365 12.12 -6.97 -32.02
C ALA A 365 11.26 -6.58 -30.82
N GLY A 366 11.80 -5.85 -29.83
CA GLY A 366 11.11 -5.55 -28.56
C GLY A 366 9.65 -5.18 -28.78
N VAL A 367 8.78 -5.74 -27.95
CA VAL A 367 7.36 -5.42 -27.98
C VAL A 367 7.22 -3.97 -27.55
N ASP A 368 6.41 -3.21 -28.28
CA ASP A 368 6.04 -1.86 -27.86
C ASP A 368 5.43 -1.93 -26.44
N ALA A 369 6.14 -1.38 -25.46
CA ALA A 369 5.78 -1.48 -24.05
C ALA A 369 4.42 -0.88 -23.77
N LYS A 370 4.07 0.22 -24.44
CA LYS A 370 2.78 0.87 -24.29
C LYS A 370 1.63 0.03 -24.84
N GLN A 371 1.87 -0.64 -25.99
CA GLN A 371 0.87 -1.53 -26.56
C GLN A 371 0.69 -2.78 -25.68
N TYR A 372 1.79 -3.37 -25.23
CA TYR A 372 1.76 -4.51 -24.30
C TYR A 372 1.02 -4.20 -23.02
N CYS A 373 1.28 -3.03 -22.40
CA CYS A 373 0.58 -2.59 -21.21
C CYS A 373 -0.91 -2.43 -21.44
N LYS A 374 -1.31 -1.78 -22.53
CA LYS A 374 -2.72 -1.60 -22.88
C LYS A 374 -3.45 -2.91 -23.07
N ASP A 375 -2.79 -3.89 -23.71
CA ASP A 375 -3.38 -5.18 -24.02
C ASP A 375 -3.48 -6.11 -22.80
N ASN A 376 -2.60 -5.92 -21.79
CA ASN A 376 -2.51 -6.82 -20.65
C ASN A 376 -2.93 -6.16 -19.31
N PHE A 377 -2.75 -4.85 -19.17
CA PHE A 377 -2.91 -4.16 -17.87
C PHE A 377 -3.96 -3.05 -17.88
N GLY A 378 -4.68 -2.88 -18.99
CA GLY A 378 -5.84 -1.98 -19.06
C GLY A 378 -7.02 -2.47 -18.22
N PHE A 379 -8.02 -1.60 -18.04
CA PHE A 379 -9.26 -2.00 -17.38
C PHE A 379 -10.08 -2.94 -18.26
N GLU A 380 -10.31 -4.16 -17.76
CA GLU A 380 -11.19 -5.15 -18.38
C GLU A 380 -11.94 -5.91 -17.30
N LEU A 381 -13.25 -6.08 -17.44
CA LEU A 381 -14.07 -6.81 -16.47
C LEU A 381 -13.65 -8.26 -16.30
N ASP A 382 -13.13 -8.89 -17.37
CA ASP A 382 -12.64 -10.27 -17.35
C ASP A 382 -11.33 -10.42 -16.57
N ASN A 383 -10.62 -9.32 -16.35
CA ASN A 383 -9.39 -9.27 -15.57
C ASN A 383 -9.63 -8.95 -14.09
N MET A 384 -10.86 -8.74 -13.69
CA MET A 384 -11.20 -8.54 -12.27
C MET A 384 -11.11 -9.87 -11.52
N ARG A 385 -10.42 -9.88 -10.40
CA ARG A 385 -10.29 -11.04 -9.52
C ARG A 385 -11.39 -11.01 -8.48
N TYR A 386 -11.99 -12.17 -8.23
CA TYR A 386 -13.07 -12.34 -7.26
C TYR A 386 -12.74 -13.44 -6.29
N SER A 387 -13.27 -13.35 -5.09
CA SER A 387 -13.24 -14.44 -4.13
C SER A 387 -14.52 -14.49 -3.30
N VAL A 388 -14.80 -15.67 -2.79
CA VAL A 388 -15.86 -15.90 -1.80
C VAL A 388 -15.31 -16.71 -0.65
N GLY A 389 -15.84 -16.53 0.54
CA GLY A 389 -15.31 -17.28 1.68
C GLY A 389 -16.05 -17.06 2.97
N VAL A 390 -15.45 -17.63 4.00
CA VAL A 390 -15.90 -17.53 5.38
C VAL A 390 -14.76 -16.99 6.23
N GLY A 391 -15.10 -16.22 7.22
CA GLY A 391 -14.11 -15.68 8.14
C GLY A 391 -14.69 -15.46 9.53
N PHE A 392 -13.82 -15.22 10.48
CA PHE A 392 -14.23 -14.73 11.77
C PHE A 392 -13.17 -13.78 12.35
N THR A 393 -13.63 -12.82 13.11
CA THR A 393 -12.76 -11.94 13.89
C THR A 393 -13.10 -12.12 15.36
N TRP A 394 -12.08 -12.31 16.19
CA TRP A 394 -12.19 -12.41 17.63
C TRP A 394 -11.35 -11.32 18.30
N ILE A 395 -12.00 -10.46 19.08
CA ILE A 395 -11.31 -9.44 19.88
C ILE A 395 -10.75 -10.11 21.13
N THR A 396 -9.44 -10.28 21.13
CA THR A 396 -8.68 -10.87 22.26
C THR A 396 -8.06 -9.78 23.13
N MET A 397 -7.47 -10.16 24.26
CA MET A 397 -6.74 -9.21 25.13
C MET A 397 -5.47 -8.64 24.46
N ILE A 398 -4.91 -9.34 23.49
CA ILE A 398 -3.71 -8.92 22.74
C ILE A 398 -4.04 -8.22 21.41
N GLY A 399 -5.33 -8.07 21.08
CA GLY A 399 -5.80 -7.45 19.85
C GLY A 399 -6.79 -8.33 19.07
N PRO A 400 -7.30 -7.86 17.95
CA PRO A 400 -8.17 -8.65 17.08
C PRO A 400 -7.39 -9.79 16.41
N LEU A 401 -7.93 -11.00 16.52
CA LEU A 401 -7.50 -12.17 15.76
C LEU A 401 -8.50 -12.39 14.63
N SER A 402 -8.04 -12.35 13.41
CA SER A 402 -8.86 -12.59 12.22
C SER A 402 -8.34 -13.83 11.47
N LEU A 403 -9.26 -14.71 11.09
CA LEU A 403 -8.97 -15.88 10.26
C LEU A 403 -9.99 -15.95 9.13
N SER A 404 -9.54 -16.26 7.94
CA SER A 404 -10.41 -16.47 6.78
C SER A 404 -10.00 -17.69 5.96
N TYR A 405 -11.01 -18.32 5.39
CA TYR A 405 -10.86 -19.28 4.29
C TYR A 405 -11.58 -18.71 3.07
N ALA A 406 -10.84 -18.48 2.02
CA ALA A 406 -11.32 -17.89 0.78
C ALA A 406 -11.05 -18.81 -0.42
N TYR A 407 -11.97 -18.80 -1.35
CA TYR A 407 -11.83 -19.49 -2.63
C TYR A 407 -11.79 -18.46 -3.76
N PRO A 408 -10.67 -18.37 -4.50
CA PRO A 408 -10.57 -17.51 -5.68
C PRO A 408 -11.47 -18.05 -6.79
N LEU A 409 -12.18 -17.17 -7.50
CA LEU A 409 -13.15 -17.54 -8.53
C LEU A 409 -12.67 -17.24 -9.95
N ASN A 410 -11.74 -16.34 -10.13
CA ASN A 410 -11.24 -15.89 -11.44
C ASN A 410 -9.72 -15.65 -11.37
N ASP A 411 -8.99 -16.69 -10.96
CA ASP A 411 -7.55 -16.70 -10.99
C ASP A 411 -7.04 -16.82 -12.44
N LYS A 412 -5.93 -16.18 -12.72
CA LYS A 412 -5.24 -16.19 -14.01
C LYS A 412 -3.83 -16.74 -13.83
N ASP A 413 -3.22 -17.14 -14.93
CA ASP A 413 -1.81 -17.57 -14.94
C ASP A 413 -0.92 -16.46 -14.35
N GLY A 414 -0.11 -16.83 -13.36
CA GLY A 414 0.76 -15.91 -12.62
C GLY A 414 0.11 -15.23 -11.39
N ASP A 415 -1.15 -15.53 -11.07
CA ASP A 415 -1.73 -15.12 -9.79
C ASP A 415 -1.27 -16.03 -8.66
N GLU A 416 -0.90 -15.46 -7.54
CA GLU A 416 -0.55 -16.21 -6.34
C GLU A 416 -1.78 -16.34 -5.44
N THR A 417 -2.20 -17.58 -5.18
CA THR A 417 -3.39 -17.86 -4.38
C THR A 417 -3.05 -18.35 -2.99
N LYS A 418 -3.79 -17.88 -1.97
CA LYS A 418 -3.63 -18.24 -0.57
C LYS A 418 -4.98 -18.38 0.12
N ASN A 419 -5.49 -19.60 0.14
CA ASN A 419 -6.84 -19.86 0.61
C ASN A 419 -7.06 -19.60 2.11
N ILE A 420 -6.05 -19.82 2.96
CA ILE A 420 -6.13 -19.59 4.41
C ILE A 420 -5.27 -18.39 4.76
N GLN A 421 -5.89 -17.41 5.35
CA GLN A 421 -5.21 -16.19 5.77
C GLN A 421 -5.57 -15.85 7.21
N PHE A 422 -4.61 -15.36 7.99
CA PHE A 422 -4.82 -14.94 9.36
C PHE A 422 -3.97 -13.73 9.74
N GLU A 423 -4.48 -12.99 10.72
CA GLU A 423 -3.86 -11.78 11.26
C GLU A 423 -4.17 -11.65 12.74
N ILE A 424 -3.20 -11.16 13.52
CA ILE A 424 -3.32 -10.88 14.95
C ILE A 424 -2.73 -9.49 15.22
N GLY A 425 -3.53 -8.57 15.78
CA GLY A 425 -3.00 -7.26 16.15
C GLY A 425 -3.90 -6.10 15.88
#